data_d27add644a1f371a328e0cfd01cf12fa
#
_entry.id   d27add644a1f371a328e0cfd01cf12fa
#
_cell.length_a   1.000
_cell.length_b   1.000
_cell.length_c   1.000
_cell.angle_alpha   90.00
_cell.angle_beta   90.00
_cell.angle_gamma   90.00
#
_symmetry.space_group_name_H-M   'P 1'
#
loop_
_entity.id
_entity.type
_entity.pdbx_description
1 polymer ?
#
loop_
_entity_poly.entity_id
_entity_poly.type
_entity_poly.pdbx_seq_one_letter_code
_entity_poly.pdbx_strand_id
1 'polypeptide(L)'
;MTRNIRRVVTGHNAAGKSIFVTDAPTPHVFQRTKGSAIVHELWETASTPADNRGNADAIARGHRLPPPKHGSVLRVIEYPPDSERLAAIAHESALPDDGSGRAAAT
;
A
#
# COMPACT_ATOMS: atom_id res chain seq x y z
N MET A 1 7.84 -1.32 15.05
CA MET A 1 8.88 -0.61 14.28
C MET A 1 8.63 -0.81 12.80
N THR A 2 8.53 0.28 12.05
CA THR A 2 8.25 0.22 10.61
C THR A 2 9.53 -0.08 9.84
N ARG A 3 9.48 -1.05 8.94
CA ARG A 3 10.57 -1.34 8.03
C ARG A 3 10.47 -0.48 6.78
N ASN A 4 11.61 -0.20 6.17
CA ASN A 4 11.63 0.42 4.84
C ASN A 4 11.58 -0.68 3.79
N ILE A 5 10.54 -0.65 2.97
CA ILE A 5 10.40 -1.61 1.87
C ILE A 5 10.92 -0.95 0.60
N ARG A 6 12.09 -1.39 0.15
CA ARG A 6 12.68 -0.88 -1.09
C ARG A 6 11.81 -1.26 -2.27
N ARG A 7 11.55 -0.28 -3.11
CA ARG A 7 10.75 -0.45 -4.32
C ARG A 7 11.54 0.09 -5.50
N VAL A 8 11.73 -0.74 -6.52
CA VAL A 8 12.38 -0.33 -7.77
C VAL A 8 11.32 -0.36 -8.86
N VAL A 9 11.09 0.79 -9.48
CA VAL A 9 10.11 0.94 -10.55
C VAL A 9 10.87 1.28 -11.83
N THR A 10 10.61 0.53 -12.88
CA THR A 10 11.22 0.74 -14.19
C THR A 10 10.23 1.41 -15.13
N GLY A 11 10.75 2.07 -16.13
CA GLY A 11 9.97 2.73 -17.17
C GLY A 11 10.83 2.98 -18.39
N HIS A 12 10.46 3.99 -19.19
CA HIS A 12 11.16 4.29 -20.42
C HIS A 12 11.38 5.80 -20.56
N ASN A 13 12.51 6.19 -21.12
CA ASN A 13 12.75 7.59 -21.46
C ASN A 13 12.10 7.93 -22.82
N ALA A 14 12.29 9.18 -23.27
CA ALA A 14 11.71 9.65 -24.53
C ALA A 14 12.21 8.88 -25.75
N ALA A 15 13.38 8.25 -25.65
CA ALA A 15 13.94 7.42 -26.74
C ALA A 15 13.48 5.96 -26.67
N GLY A 16 12.59 5.63 -25.74
CA GLY A 16 12.11 4.27 -25.56
C GLY A 16 13.09 3.34 -24.83
N LYS A 17 14.16 3.89 -24.28
CA LYS A 17 15.15 3.12 -23.53
C LYS A 17 14.68 2.89 -22.10
N SER A 18 14.84 1.69 -21.59
CA SER A 18 14.49 1.34 -20.22
C SER A 18 15.32 2.12 -19.21
N ILE A 19 14.64 2.63 -18.20
CA ILE A 19 15.26 3.39 -17.11
C ILE A 19 14.69 2.98 -15.78
N PHE A 20 15.39 3.31 -14.69
CA PHE A 20 14.82 3.26 -13.35
C PHE A 20 14.09 4.58 -13.10
N VAL A 21 12.78 4.51 -12.93
CA VAL A 21 11.97 5.68 -12.57
C VAL A 21 12.18 6.04 -11.11
N THR A 22 12.21 5.01 -10.25
CA THR A 22 12.45 5.22 -8.83
C THR A 22 13.18 3.99 -8.25
N ASP A 23 14.00 4.24 -7.26
CA ASP A 23 14.68 3.21 -6.47
C ASP A 23 14.79 3.76 -5.05
N ALA A 24 13.79 3.49 -4.23
CA ALA A 24 13.68 4.06 -2.90
C ALA A 24 12.65 3.25 -2.09
N PRO A 25 12.60 3.42 -0.77
CA PRO A 25 11.48 2.87 -0.01
C PRO A 25 10.17 3.43 -0.53
N THR A 26 9.13 2.59 -0.56
CA THR A 26 7.82 3.10 -0.99
C THR A 26 7.35 4.20 -0.04
N PRO A 27 6.85 5.34 -0.58
CA PRO A 27 6.27 6.38 0.26
C PRO A 27 4.82 6.11 0.65
N HIS A 28 4.21 5.07 0.07
CA HIS A 28 2.80 4.77 0.25
C HIS A 28 2.63 3.79 1.40
N VAL A 29 2.77 4.30 2.62
CA VAL A 29 2.70 3.53 3.86
C VAL A 29 1.50 4.00 4.66
N PHE A 30 0.67 3.06 5.09
CA PHE A 30 -0.52 3.34 5.85
C PHE A 30 -0.55 2.54 7.13
N GLN A 31 -0.82 3.20 8.24
CA GLN A 31 -1.05 2.56 9.53
C GLN A 31 -2.19 3.31 10.22
N ARG A 32 -3.27 2.61 10.54
CA ARG A 32 -4.46 3.24 11.10
C ARG A 32 -4.21 3.87 12.47
N THR A 33 -3.62 3.10 13.37
CA THR A 33 -3.27 3.55 14.71
C THR A 33 -1.95 2.90 15.12
N LYS A 34 -1.31 3.49 16.13
CA LYS A 34 -0.09 2.90 16.68
C LYS A 34 -0.41 1.48 17.17
N GLY A 35 0.44 0.52 16.80
CA GLY A 35 0.25 -0.88 17.17
C GLY A 35 -0.60 -1.68 16.20
N SER A 36 -1.29 -1.06 15.25
CA SER A 36 -2.02 -1.78 14.21
C SER A 36 -1.09 -2.19 13.07
N ALA A 37 -1.61 -3.00 12.14
CA ALA A 37 -0.84 -3.42 10.98
C ALA A 37 -0.35 -2.23 10.16
N ILE A 38 0.86 -2.36 9.61
CA ILE A 38 1.48 -1.36 8.75
C ILE A 38 1.42 -1.87 7.33
N VAL A 39 0.77 -1.12 6.44
CA VAL A 39 0.54 -1.51 5.06
C VAL A 39 1.47 -0.71 4.16
N HIS A 40 2.33 -1.42 3.42
CA HIS A 40 3.20 -0.83 2.41
C HIS A 40 2.61 -1.13 1.04
N GLU A 41 2.05 -0.12 0.39
CA GLU A 41 1.49 -0.26 -0.95
C GLU A 41 2.63 -0.16 -1.97
N LEU A 42 2.76 -1.15 -2.84
CA LEU A 42 3.89 -1.22 -3.77
C LEU A 42 3.48 -0.96 -5.21
N TRP A 43 2.42 -1.59 -5.68
CA TRP A 43 1.98 -1.44 -7.08
C TRP A 43 0.52 -1.82 -7.24
N GLU A 44 -0.09 -1.33 -8.29
CA GLU A 44 -1.47 -1.65 -8.63
C GLU A 44 -1.60 -1.77 -10.14
N THR A 45 -2.41 -2.72 -10.58
CA THR A 45 -2.88 -2.76 -11.97
C THR A 45 -4.38 -2.54 -11.97
N ALA A 46 -4.89 -1.85 -12.99
CA ALA A 46 -6.31 -1.49 -13.07
C ALA A 46 -7.04 -2.27 -14.17
N SER A 47 -6.33 -3.06 -14.94
CA SER A 47 -6.90 -3.83 -16.04
C SER A 47 -6.15 -5.14 -16.26
N THR A 48 -6.74 -6.04 -17.02
CA THR A 48 -6.12 -7.29 -17.43
C THR A 48 -6.32 -7.44 -18.94
N PRO A 49 -5.24 -7.40 -19.75
CA PRO A 49 -3.84 -7.26 -19.33
C PRO A 49 -3.54 -5.86 -18.76
N ALA A 50 -2.49 -5.79 -17.94
CA ALA A 50 -2.08 -4.55 -17.32
C ALA A 50 -1.58 -3.54 -18.36
N ASP A 51 -1.86 -2.26 -18.10
CA ASP A 51 -1.40 -1.16 -18.94
C ASP A 51 -0.04 -0.67 -18.40
N ASN A 52 1.01 -0.87 -19.19
CA ASN A 52 2.37 -0.47 -18.81
C ASN A 52 2.83 0.82 -19.48
N ARG A 53 1.92 1.60 -20.06
CA ARG A 53 2.27 2.85 -20.72
C ARG A 53 2.58 3.94 -19.69
N GLY A 54 3.53 4.80 -20.05
CA GLY A 54 3.90 5.94 -19.21
C GLY A 54 4.75 5.55 -18.02
N ASN A 55 5.12 6.53 -17.21
CA ASN A 55 6.00 6.37 -16.05
C ASN A 55 5.33 6.83 -14.74
N ALA A 56 4.02 6.97 -14.73
CA ALA A 56 3.29 7.36 -13.53
C ALA A 56 3.37 6.26 -12.47
N ASP A 57 3.39 6.66 -11.21
CA ASP A 57 3.34 5.71 -10.10
C ASP A 57 1.92 5.17 -9.99
N ALA A 58 1.73 3.88 -10.32
CA ALA A 58 0.42 3.27 -10.39
C ALA A 58 -0.29 3.19 -9.04
N ILE A 59 0.45 3.25 -7.93
CA ILE A 59 -0.11 3.15 -6.59
C ILE A 59 -0.29 4.52 -5.92
N ALA A 60 0.00 5.63 -6.63
CA ALA A 60 -0.12 6.98 -6.08
C ALA A 60 -1.59 7.41 -5.99
N ARG A 61 -2.28 6.82 -5.05
CA ARG A 61 -3.68 7.07 -4.74
C ARG A 61 -3.90 6.89 -3.24
N GLY A 62 -5.03 7.33 -2.72
CA GLY A 62 -5.36 7.06 -1.33
C GLY A 62 -5.44 5.56 -1.05
N HIS A 63 -5.19 5.18 0.19
CA HIS A 63 -5.27 3.77 0.58
C HIS A 63 -6.66 3.20 0.32
N ARG A 64 -6.72 2.03 -0.34
CA ARG A 64 -7.94 1.25 -0.54
C ARG A 64 -7.62 -0.21 -0.30
N LEU A 65 -8.48 -0.88 0.45
CA LEU A 65 -8.27 -2.30 0.72
C LEU A 65 -8.50 -3.18 -0.52
N PRO A 66 -9.64 -3.08 -1.22
CA PRO A 66 -9.86 -3.95 -2.38
C PRO A 66 -9.08 -3.47 -3.60
N PRO A 67 -8.64 -4.40 -4.46
CA PRO A 67 -8.06 -4.03 -5.74
C PRO A 67 -9.13 -3.49 -6.69
N PRO A 68 -8.72 -2.86 -7.81
CA PRO A 68 -9.67 -2.53 -8.88
C PRO A 68 -10.37 -3.79 -9.42
N LYS A 69 -11.54 -3.63 -10.00
CA LYS A 69 -12.40 -4.72 -10.41
C LYS A 69 -11.68 -5.76 -11.29
N HIS A 70 -10.86 -5.33 -12.22
CA HIS A 70 -10.12 -6.21 -13.13
C HIS A 70 -8.62 -6.06 -12.96
N GLY A 71 -8.20 -5.75 -11.76
CA GLY A 71 -6.81 -5.46 -11.47
C GLY A 71 -6.29 -6.20 -10.27
N SER A 72 -5.12 -5.76 -9.81
CA SER A 72 -4.42 -6.37 -8.68
C SER A 72 -3.72 -5.31 -7.86
N VAL A 73 -3.41 -5.64 -6.61
CA VAL A 73 -2.59 -4.78 -5.74
C VAL A 73 -1.49 -5.65 -5.13
N LEU A 74 -0.26 -5.14 -5.18
CA LEU A 74 0.87 -5.73 -4.49
C LEU A 74 1.19 -4.89 -3.27
N ARG A 75 1.15 -5.51 -2.09
CA ARG A 75 1.48 -4.83 -0.84
C ARG A 75 2.21 -5.76 0.11
N VAL A 76 2.96 -5.16 1.03
CA VAL A 76 3.59 -5.85 2.14
C VAL A 76 2.94 -5.34 3.42
N ILE A 77 2.55 -6.26 4.28
CA ILE A 77 1.88 -5.91 5.53
C ILE A 77 2.73 -6.41 6.69
N GLU A 78 3.07 -5.48 7.60
CA GLU A 78 3.75 -5.81 8.84
C GLU A 78 2.73 -5.90 9.97
N TYR A 79 2.71 -7.03 10.66
CA TYR A 79 1.84 -7.22 11.81
C TYR A 79 2.67 -7.09 13.09
N PRO A 80 2.34 -6.14 13.97
CA PRO A 80 3.03 -6.03 15.26
C PRO A 80 2.80 -7.26 16.13
N PRO A 81 3.60 -7.45 17.18
CA PRO A 81 3.34 -8.51 18.17
C PRO A 81 1.93 -8.41 18.76
N ASP A 82 1.39 -9.54 19.20
CA ASP A 82 0.02 -9.60 19.72
C ASP A 82 -0.22 -8.63 20.86
N SER A 83 0.75 -8.42 21.74
CA SER A 83 0.60 -7.47 22.84
C SER A 83 0.29 -6.07 22.34
N GLU A 84 1.00 -5.62 21.31
CA GLU A 84 0.76 -4.30 20.72
C GLU A 84 -0.53 -4.27 19.92
N ARG A 85 -0.81 -5.36 19.19
CA ARG A 85 -2.01 -5.47 18.35
C ARG A 85 -3.27 -5.46 19.21
N LEU A 86 -3.27 -6.19 20.31
CA LEU A 86 -4.42 -6.25 21.23
C LEU A 86 -4.66 -4.91 21.91
N ALA A 87 -3.60 -4.22 22.29
CA ALA A 87 -3.71 -2.87 22.85
C ALA A 87 -4.28 -1.91 21.82
N ALA A 88 -3.89 -2.02 20.55
CA ALA A 88 -4.41 -1.19 19.47
C ALA A 88 -5.90 -1.47 19.22
N ILE A 89 -6.33 -2.72 19.26
CA ILE A 89 -7.74 -3.11 19.10
C ILE A 89 -8.58 -2.50 20.22
N ALA A 90 -8.12 -2.59 21.46
CA ALA A 90 -8.82 -2.01 22.60
C ALA A 90 -8.96 -0.50 22.45
N HIS A 91 -7.91 0.17 21.98
CA HIS A 91 -7.94 1.61 21.73
C HIS A 91 -8.89 1.96 20.58
N GLU A 92 -8.87 1.18 19.50
CA GLU A 92 -9.75 1.41 18.34
C GLU A 92 -11.21 1.31 18.69
N SER A 93 -11.58 0.40 19.60
CA SER A 93 -12.98 0.27 20.01
C SER A 93 -13.52 1.53 20.66
N ALA A 94 -12.67 2.40 21.18
CA ALA A 94 -13.03 3.66 21.77
C ALA A 94 -13.04 4.83 20.80
N LEU A 95 -12.60 4.61 19.53
CA LEU A 95 -12.54 5.65 18.51
C LEU A 95 -13.79 5.63 17.64
N PRO A 96 -14.24 6.80 17.13
CA PRO A 96 -15.32 6.83 16.16
C PRO A 96 -14.89 6.15 14.85
N ASP A 97 -15.87 5.64 14.11
CA ASP A 97 -15.61 5.07 12.79
C ASP A 97 -15.20 6.19 11.82
N ASP A 98 -14.04 6.06 11.23
CA ASP A 98 -13.50 7.05 10.30
C ASP A 98 -13.65 6.62 8.83
N GLY A 99 -14.37 5.53 8.58
CA GLY A 99 -14.58 5.06 7.22
C GLY A 99 -13.37 4.39 6.58
N SER A 100 -12.35 4.06 7.33
CA SER A 100 -11.10 3.49 6.79
C SER A 100 -11.19 2.00 6.46
N GLY A 101 -12.36 1.41 6.52
CA GLY A 101 -12.56 0.01 6.20
C GLY A 101 -12.41 -0.95 7.36
N ARG A 102 -12.33 -0.45 8.56
CA ARG A 102 -12.22 -1.30 9.75
C ARG A 102 -13.35 -2.33 9.84
N ALA A 103 -14.56 -1.89 9.56
CA ALA A 103 -15.73 -2.77 9.61
C ALA A 103 -15.70 -3.85 8.54
N ALA A 104 -15.04 -3.60 7.41
CA ALA A 104 -14.94 -4.56 6.32
C ALA A 104 -13.96 -5.70 6.63
N ALA A 105 -13.17 -5.58 7.67
CA ALA A 105 -12.18 -6.58 8.07
C ALA A 105 -12.74 -7.68 8.96
N THR A 106 -13.99 -7.61 9.33
CA THR A 106 -14.63 -8.60 10.20
C THR A 106 -15.14 -9.84 9.48
#